data_1a009149b4cd01e7233233e890c55ae6
#
_entry.id   1a009149b4cd01e7233233e890c55ae6
#
_cell.length_a   1.000
_cell.length_b   1.000
_cell.length_c   1.000
_cell.angle_alpha   90.00
_cell.angle_beta   90.00
_cell.angle_gamma   90.00
#
_symmetry.space_group_name_H-M   'P 1'
#
loop_
_entity.id
_entity.type
_entity.pdbx_description
1 polymer ?
#
loop_
_entity_poly.entity_id
_entity_poly.type
_entity_poly.pdbx_seq_one_letter_code
_entity_poly.pdbx_strand_id
1 'polypeptide(L)'
;MLLNPFCLRKALYDYINKYIKQARVIVHLKGNLAKLHHENDRLLRENHRLKQMVKDKGARIAELNELLIKQVDLARTVKFNSLPRKERREILRGNK
;
A
#
# COMPACT_ATOMS: atom_id res chain seq x y z
N MET A 1 24.14 47.44 -43.44
CA MET A 1 23.86 48.10 -42.17
C MET A 1 24.69 47.42 -41.08
N LEU A 2 25.64 48.16 -40.53
CA LEU A 2 26.50 47.58 -39.49
C LEU A 2 25.79 47.75 -38.12
N LEU A 3 25.57 46.65 -37.42
CA LEU A 3 25.08 46.67 -36.06
C LEU A 3 26.13 47.30 -35.14
N ASN A 4 25.69 48.14 -34.24
CA ASN A 4 26.55 48.70 -33.22
C ASN A 4 27.20 47.57 -32.44
N PRO A 5 28.53 47.49 -32.33
CA PRO A 5 29.17 46.43 -31.54
C PRO A 5 28.69 46.32 -30.09
N PHE A 6 28.32 47.45 -29.52
CA PHE A 6 27.79 47.49 -28.18
C PHE A 6 26.42 46.80 -28.08
N CYS A 7 25.52 47.04 -29.05
CA CYS A 7 24.21 46.39 -29.10
C CYS A 7 24.34 44.88 -29.36
N LEU A 8 25.27 44.49 -30.24
CA LEU A 8 25.56 43.08 -30.55
C LEU A 8 26.07 42.34 -29.29
N ARG A 9 26.98 42.99 -28.58
CA ARG A 9 27.54 42.42 -27.33
C ARG A 9 26.47 42.24 -26.28
N LYS A 10 25.59 43.23 -26.13
CA LYS A 10 24.49 43.12 -25.19
C LYS A 10 23.52 42.01 -25.55
N ALA A 11 23.16 41.91 -26.84
CA ALA A 11 22.25 40.88 -27.32
C ALA A 11 22.83 39.49 -27.08
N LEU A 12 24.11 39.31 -27.32
CA LEU A 12 24.85 38.07 -27.10
C LEU A 12 24.86 37.71 -25.59
N TYR A 13 25.14 38.71 -24.77
CA TYR A 13 25.19 38.53 -23.32
C TYR A 13 23.83 38.12 -22.77
N ASP A 14 22.76 38.77 -23.24
CA ASP A 14 21.39 38.45 -22.85
C ASP A 14 21.03 37.02 -23.28
N TYR A 15 21.42 36.61 -24.48
CA TYR A 15 21.20 35.27 -24.99
C TYR A 15 21.89 34.22 -24.11
N ILE A 16 23.16 34.46 -23.77
CA ILE A 16 23.95 33.55 -22.91
C ILE A 16 23.31 33.42 -21.53
N ASN A 17 22.90 34.54 -20.95
CA ASN A 17 22.24 34.52 -19.64
C ASN A 17 20.91 33.74 -19.65
N LYS A 18 20.15 33.90 -20.71
CA LYS A 18 18.91 33.15 -20.90
C LYS A 18 19.18 31.64 -21.00
N TYR A 19 20.20 31.29 -21.77
CA TYR A 19 20.63 29.89 -21.93
C TYR A 19 21.06 29.28 -20.59
N ILE A 20 21.85 30.00 -19.81
CA ILE A 20 22.29 29.56 -18.49
C ILE A 20 21.12 29.32 -17.55
N LYS A 21 20.14 30.23 -17.53
CA LYS A 21 18.92 30.09 -16.72
C LYS A 21 18.14 28.83 -17.10
N GLN A 22 17.98 28.60 -18.41
CA GLN A 22 17.28 27.41 -18.90
C GLN A 22 18.02 26.13 -18.52
N ALA A 23 19.35 26.12 -18.66
CA ALA A 23 20.16 24.97 -18.27
C ALA A 23 20.01 24.64 -16.77
N ARG A 24 19.98 25.66 -15.92
CA ARG A 24 19.78 25.48 -14.47
C ARG A 24 18.42 24.87 -14.16
N VAL A 25 17.37 25.33 -14.83
CA VAL A 25 16.03 24.80 -14.68
C VAL A 25 15.99 23.32 -15.08
N ILE A 26 16.61 22.99 -16.21
CA ILE A 26 16.68 21.59 -16.69
C ILE A 26 17.38 20.69 -15.67
N VAL A 27 18.50 21.13 -15.12
CA VAL A 27 19.25 20.38 -14.12
C VAL A 27 18.41 20.18 -12.86
N HIS A 28 17.72 21.22 -12.42
CA HIS A 28 16.84 21.16 -11.26
C HIS A 28 15.69 20.18 -11.48
N LEU A 29 15.05 20.23 -12.65
CA LEU A 29 13.96 19.33 -12.99
C LEU A 29 14.43 17.88 -13.10
N LYS A 30 15.59 17.63 -13.65
CA LYS A 30 16.17 16.28 -13.70
C LYS A 30 16.45 15.73 -12.30
N GLY A 31 16.95 16.58 -11.41
CA GLY A 31 17.16 16.21 -10.02
C GLY A 31 15.87 15.85 -9.31
N ASN A 32 14.81 16.63 -9.51
CA ASN A 32 13.50 16.34 -8.93
C ASN A 32 12.92 15.05 -9.50
N LEU A 33 13.08 14.84 -10.81
CA LEU A 33 12.60 13.62 -11.45
C LEU A 33 13.29 12.38 -10.89
N ALA A 34 14.61 12.45 -10.69
CA ALA A 34 15.37 11.35 -10.07
C ALA A 34 14.88 11.05 -8.67
N LYS A 35 14.60 12.07 -7.86
CA LYS A 35 14.05 11.92 -6.52
C LYS A 35 12.67 11.26 -6.54
N LEU A 36 11.82 11.67 -7.48
CA LEU A 36 10.48 11.11 -7.64
C LEU A 36 10.53 9.64 -8.06
N HIS A 37 11.43 9.28 -8.96
CA HIS A 37 11.64 7.88 -9.36
C HIS A 37 12.07 7.04 -8.17
N HIS A 38 13.01 7.53 -7.38
CA HIS A 38 13.49 6.83 -6.19
C HIS A 38 12.36 6.62 -5.19
N GLU A 39 11.58 7.67 -4.93
CA GLU A 39 10.43 7.62 -4.02
C GLU A 39 9.35 6.67 -4.55
N ASN A 40 9.11 6.67 -5.85
CA ASN A 40 8.15 5.77 -6.50
C ASN A 40 8.57 4.31 -6.31
N ASP A 41 9.84 4.00 -6.52
CA ASP A 41 10.37 2.65 -6.31
C ASP A 41 10.22 2.21 -4.85
N ARG A 42 10.49 3.13 -3.92
CA ARG A 42 10.31 2.88 -2.49
C ARG A 42 8.86 2.56 -2.17
N LEU A 43 7.92 3.35 -2.69
CA LEU A 43 6.49 3.16 -2.48
C LEU A 43 5.98 1.86 -3.08
N LEU A 44 6.47 1.48 -4.26
CA LEU A 44 6.11 0.21 -4.88
C LEU A 44 6.54 -0.99 -4.03
N ARG A 45 7.75 -0.94 -3.48
CA ARG A 45 8.24 -1.98 -2.58
C ARG A 45 7.42 -2.04 -1.30
N GLU A 46 7.10 -0.87 -0.73
CA GLU A 46 6.28 -0.78 0.47
C GLU A 46 4.86 -1.31 0.23
N ASN A 47 4.27 -0.99 -0.93
CA ASN A 47 2.95 -1.52 -1.32
C ASN A 47 2.97 -3.03 -1.44
N HIS A 48 4.01 -3.59 -2.06
CA HIS A 48 4.15 -5.04 -2.18
C HIS A 48 4.25 -5.69 -0.79
N ARG A 49 5.05 -5.11 0.10
CA ARG A 49 5.22 -5.59 1.47
C ARG A 49 3.89 -5.57 2.23
N LEU A 50 3.14 -4.47 2.12
CA LEU A 50 1.85 -4.33 2.79
C LEU A 50 0.81 -5.31 2.26
N LYS A 51 0.77 -5.54 0.96
CA LYS A 51 -0.12 -6.54 0.34
C LYS A 51 0.18 -7.93 0.87
N GLN A 52 1.46 -8.28 1.00
CA GLN A 52 1.87 -9.56 1.53
C GLN A 52 1.47 -9.70 3.00
N MET A 53 1.66 -8.66 3.80
CA MET A 53 1.23 -8.65 5.20
C MET A 53 -0.28 -8.83 5.35
N VAL A 54 -1.07 -8.15 4.51
CA VAL A 54 -2.54 -8.28 4.52
C VAL A 54 -2.95 -9.71 4.19
N LYS A 55 -2.31 -10.31 3.19
CA LYS A 55 -2.56 -11.70 2.80
C LYS A 55 -2.24 -12.67 3.93
N ASP A 56 -1.08 -12.50 4.58
CA ASP A 56 -0.64 -13.38 5.66
C ASP A 56 -1.57 -13.25 6.87
N LYS A 57 -1.96 -12.04 7.23
CA LYS A 57 -2.88 -11.78 8.34
C LYS A 57 -4.28 -12.33 8.04
N GLY A 58 -4.73 -12.21 6.79
CA GLY A 58 -5.99 -12.79 6.35
C GLY A 58 -6.02 -14.29 6.50
N ALA A 59 -4.93 -14.98 6.11
CA ALA A 59 -4.78 -16.41 6.29
C ALA A 59 -4.82 -16.79 7.78
N ARG A 60 -4.15 -16.01 8.63
CA ARG A 60 -4.12 -16.25 10.07
C ARG A 60 -5.51 -16.09 10.69
N ILE A 61 -6.26 -15.06 10.26
CA ILE A 61 -7.64 -14.83 10.72
C ILE A 61 -8.52 -16.01 10.33
N ALA A 62 -8.38 -16.52 9.10
CA ALA A 62 -9.14 -17.69 8.65
C ALA A 62 -8.84 -18.92 9.51
N GLU A 63 -7.57 -19.17 9.84
CA GLU A 63 -7.17 -20.26 10.72
C GLU A 63 -7.79 -20.12 12.11
N LEU A 64 -7.73 -18.92 12.68
CA LEU A 64 -8.26 -18.64 14.01
C LEU A 64 -9.79 -18.81 14.05
N ASN A 65 -10.48 -18.38 13.00
CA ASN A 65 -11.94 -18.56 12.89
C ASN A 65 -12.30 -20.03 12.82
N GLU A 66 -11.53 -20.82 12.06
CA GLU A 66 -11.74 -22.26 11.96
C GLU A 66 -11.57 -22.96 13.31
N LEU A 67 -10.50 -22.60 14.03
CA LEU A 67 -10.25 -23.12 15.37
C LEU A 67 -11.34 -22.72 16.33
N LEU A 68 -11.81 -21.49 16.26
CA LEU A 68 -12.90 -21.00 17.11
C LEU A 68 -14.19 -21.78 16.86
N ILE A 69 -14.55 -22.03 15.60
CA ILE A 69 -15.73 -22.82 15.24
C ILE A 69 -15.61 -24.23 15.81
N LYS A 70 -14.44 -24.85 15.68
CA LYS A 70 -14.20 -26.20 16.22
C LYS A 70 -14.36 -26.23 17.74
N GLN A 71 -13.84 -25.20 18.44
CA GLN A 71 -13.96 -25.11 19.90
C GLN A 71 -15.42 -24.90 20.35
N VAL A 72 -16.16 -24.05 19.62
CA VAL A 72 -17.57 -23.83 19.93
C VAL A 72 -18.38 -25.09 19.75
N ASP A 73 -18.15 -25.81 18.64
CA ASP A 73 -18.84 -27.07 18.36
C ASP A 73 -18.51 -28.14 19.41
N LEU A 74 -17.25 -28.24 19.83
CA LEU A 74 -16.82 -29.15 20.87
C LEU A 74 -17.48 -28.80 22.19
N ALA A 75 -17.52 -27.52 22.55
CA ALA A 75 -18.17 -27.06 23.78
C ALA A 75 -19.65 -27.39 23.78
N ARG A 76 -20.34 -27.23 22.66
CA ARG A 76 -21.75 -27.59 22.51
C ARG A 76 -21.96 -29.08 22.66
N THR A 77 -21.09 -29.86 22.08
CA THR A 77 -21.16 -31.35 22.19
C THR A 77 -20.96 -31.81 23.63
N VAL A 78 -19.95 -31.25 24.30
CA VAL A 78 -19.67 -31.58 25.69
C VAL A 78 -20.87 -31.18 26.58
N LYS A 79 -21.39 -29.99 26.37
CA LYS A 79 -22.56 -29.51 27.12
C LYS A 79 -23.78 -30.40 26.89
N PHE A 80 -24.06 -30.76 25.65
CA PHE A 80 -25.15 -31.67 25.28
C PHE A 80 -24.99 -33.04 25.96
N ASN A 81 -23.79 -33.62 25.88
CA ASN A 81 -23.49 -34.94 26.42
C ASN A 81 -23.54 -34.95 27.95
N SER A 82 -23.37 -33.77 28.60
CA SER A 82 -23.45 -33.66 30.04
C SER A 82 -24.89 -33.49 30.55
N LEU A 83 -25.86 -33.27 29.66
CA LEU A 83 -27.27 -33.16 30.03
C LEU A 83 -27.87 -34.53 30.40
N PRO A 84 -28.88 -34.56 31.32
CA PRO A 84 -29.62 -35.79 31.58
C PRO A 84 -30.26 -36.35 30.29
N ARG A 85 -30.39 -37.65 30.25
CA ARG A 85 -30.92 -38.36 29.07
C ARG A 85 -32.29 -37.83 28.62
N LYS A 86 -33.14 -37.51 29.58
CA LYS A 86 -34.46 -36.95 29.30
C LYS A 86 -34.39 -35.60 28.59
N GLU A 87 -33.54 -34.70 29.07
CA GLU A 87 -33.37 -33.38 28.48
C GLU A 87 -32.77 -33.46 27.07
N ARG A 88 -31.83 -34.37 26.86
CA ARG A 88 -31.26 -34.61 25.53
C ARG A 88 -32.32 -35.03 24.51
N ARG A 89 -33.26 -35.89 24.95
CA ARG A 89 -34.37 -36.32 24.10
C ARG A 89 -35.31 -35.17 23.77
N GLU A 90 -35.61 -34.31 24.74
CA GLU A 90 -36.46 -33.16 24.53
C GLU A 90 -35.88 -32.17 23.55
N ILE A 91 -34.57 -31.89 23.64
CA ILE A 91 -33.87 -31.02 22.71
C ILE A 91 -33.94 -31.59 21.27
N LEU A 92 -33.72 -32.88 21.13
CA LEU A 92 -33.78 -33.54 19.82
C LEU A 92 -35.18 -33.52 19.23
N ARG A 93 -36.21 -33.60 20.06
CA ARG A 93 -37.62 -33.48 19.66
C ARG A 93 -38.00 -32.04 19.34
N GLY A 94 -37.49 -31.10 20.13
CA GLY A 94 -37.82 -29.67 19.99
C GLY A 94 -37.33 -29.00 18.76
N ASN A 95 -36.38 -29.63 18.05
CA ASN A 95 -35.81 -29.11 16.82
C ASN A 95 -36.63 -29.46 15.55
N LYS A 96 -37.90 -29.64 15.72
CA LYS A 96 -38.80 -29.86 14.58
C LYS A 96 -39.11 -28.59 13.81
#